data_97f25dd9133c1d987605543a5aac1acc
#
_entry.id   97f25dd9133c1d987605543a5aac1acc
#
_cell.length_a   1.000
_cell.length_b   1.000
_cell.length_c   1.000
_cell.angle_alpha   90.00
_cell.angle_beta   90.00
_cell.angle_gamma   90.00
#
_symmetry.space_group_name_H-M   'P 1'
#
loop_
_entity.id
_entity.type
_entity.pdbx_description
1 polymer ?
#
loop_
_entity_poly.entity_id
_entity_poly.type
_entity_poly.pdbx_seq_one_letter_code
_entity_poly.pdbx_strand_id
1 'polypeptide(L)'
;MDIQYAAEDEAFRAEVQAFIAENHTEEIRSKTAKSLTGYIDKEAFVTWQKALYKKGWIAPNWPVDFGGTGWSATQKYIYDTEMMRAGCIRPIAFGLKMVAPVIMEFGTEEQKKKFLPDILESNVWWCQGYSEPGSGSDLASLQTRALADGDDYIVNGSKIWTTMAQRADWIFCLVRTSTDGKRQEGITFLLMPMDSPGITVEPIVMMDQTQAPDQEVNQVFFEDVRVPKANRIGDENDGWTVAKYLLEFERGNAYAGGLQGAVARVKEITKQERACLLYTSPSPRDLSTSRMPSSA
;
A
#
# COMPACT_ATOMS: atom_id res chain seq x y z
N MET A 1 31.44 -14.01 -2.44
CA MET A 1 31.56 -12.81 -1.58
C MET A 1 30.70 -13.10 -0.36
N ASP A 2 31.33 -13.44 0.77
CA ASP A 2 30.61 -13.60 2.04
C ASP A 2 30.38 -12.21 2.62
N ILE A 3 29.14 -11.75 2.59
CA ILE A 3 28.74 -10.51 3.25
C ILE A 3 28.49 -10.88 4.71
N GLN A 4 29.47 -10.59 5.56
CA GLN A 4 29.31 -10.70 7.01
C GLN A 4 28.79 -9.35 7.53
N TYR A 5 27.74 -9.38 8.34
CA TYR A 5 27.27 -8.20 9.05
C TYR A 5 28.25 -7.80 10.15
N ALA A 6 28.32 -6.52 10.45
CA ALA A 6 29.03 -6.04 11.64
C ALA A 6 28.33 -6.56 12.92
N ALA A 7 29.07 -6.60 14.03
CA ALA A 7 28.51 -7.10 15.30
C ALA A 7 27.26 -6.32 15.74
N GLU A 8 27.21 -5.02 15.48
CA GLU A 8 26.05 -4.16 15.75
C GLU A 8 24.83 -4.51 14.89
N ASP A 9 25.05 -4.87 13.62
CA ASP A 9 23.99 -5.30 12.70
C ASP A 9 23.44 -6.68 13.09
N GLU A 10 24.29 -7.60 13.55
CA GLU A 10 23.84 -8.91 14.07
C GLU A 10 23.07 -8.73 15.39
N ALA A 11 23.47 -7.81 16.26
CA ALA A 11 22.72 -7.49 17.47
C ALA A 11 21.33 -6.91 17.12
N PHE A 12 21.27 -5.99 16.17
CA PHE A 12 20.01 -5.44 15.67
C PHE A 12 19.12 -6.53 15.04
N ARG A 13 19.72 -7.44 14.27
CA ARG A 13 19.00 -8.58 13.70
C ARG A 13 18.37 -9.47 14.77
N ALA A 14 19.12 -9.77 15.83
CA ALA A 14 18.60 -10.53 16.97
C ALA A 14 17.45 -9.79 17.67
N GLU A 15 17.55 -8.46 17.81
CA GLU A 15 16.47 -7.64 18.36
C GLU A 15 15.20 -7.71 17.49
N VAL A 16 15.34 -7.62 16.16
CA VAL A 16 14.19 -7.76 15.24
C VAL A 16 13.55 -9.13 15.37
N GLN A 17 14.33 -10.20 15.41
CA GLN A 17 13.83 -11.57 15.57
C GLN A 17 13.09 -11.75 16.90
N ALA A 18 13.63 -11.24 18.00
CA ALA A 18 13.01 -11.29 19.31
C ALA A 18 11.66 -10.53 19.33
N PHE A 19 11.63 -9.32 18.77
CA PHE A 19 10.40 -8.54 18.65
C PHE A 19 9.33 -9.26 17.84
N ILE A 20 9.70 -9.89 16.73
CA ILE A 20 8.76 -10.67 15.91
C ILE A 20 8.20 -11.86 16.71
N ALA A 21 9.09 -12.61 17.38
CA ALA A 21 8.68 -13.77 18.16
C ALA A 21 7.68 -13.42 19.28
N GLU A 22 7.86 -12.26 19.90
CA GLU A 22 6.99 -11.76 20.96
C GLU A 22 5.64 -11.23 20.46
N ASN A 23 5.65 -10.48 19.33
CA ASN A 23 4.50 -9.66 18.94
C ASN A 23 3.73 -10.18 17.73
N HIS A 24 4.37 -10.95 16.82
CA HIS A 24 3.72 -11.58 15.68
C HIS A 24 3.17 -12.96 16.06
N THR A 25 2.10 -12.96 16.85
CA THR A 25 1.52 -14.15 17.48
C THR A 25 0.94 -15.14 16.45
N GLU A 26 0.72 -16.39 16.90
CA GLU A 26 0.07 -17.41 16.05
C GLU A 26 -1.35 -17.00 15.63
N GLU A 27 -2.05 -16.26 16.48
CA GLU A 27 -3.36 -15.72 16.14
C GLU A 27 -3.28 -14.75 14.95
N ILE A 28 -2.34 -13.79 14.98
CA ILE A 28 -2.10 -12.86 13.86
C ILE A 28 -1.72 -13.64 12.61
N ARG A 29 -0.80 -14.61 12.73
CA ARG A 29 -0.36 -15.45 11.61
C ARG A 29 -1.51 -16.24 10.98
N SER A 30 -2.33 -16.88 11.78
CA SER A 30 -3.44 -17.71 11.29
C SER A 30 -4.53 -16.89 10.59
N LYS A 31 -4.84 -15.71 11.12
CA LYS A 31 -5.80 -14.77 10.51
C LYS A 31 -5.30 -14.25 9.16
N THR A 32 -4.00 -14.07 9.00
CA THR A 32 -3.38 -13.51 7.80
C THR A 32 -2.94 -14.56 6.79
N ALA A 33 -2.60 -15.77 7.21
CA ALA A 33 -2.26 -16.88 6.31
C ALA A 33 -3.45 -17.33 5.42
N LYS A 34 -4.68 -17.02 5.81
CA LYS A 34 -5.90 -17.29 5.02
C LYS A 34 -6.06 -16.37 3.82
N SER A 35 -5.24 -15.34 3.73
CA SER A 35 -5.33 -14.30 2.71
C SER A 35 -4.56 -14.67 1.43
N LEU A 36 -5.00 -15.70 0.71
CA LEU A 36 -4.53 -15.95 -0.66
C LEU A 36 -5.11 -14.91 -1.66
N THR A 37 -6.08 -14.12 -1.25
CA THR A 37 -6.95 -13.30 -2.10
C THR A 37 -6.98 -11.82 -1.72
N GLY A 38 -5.97 -11.33 -0.97
CA GLY A 38 -5.97 -9.94 -0.49
C GLY A 38 -6.95 -9.66 0.67
N TYR A 39 -7.66 -10.67 1.17
CA TYR A 39 -8.47 -10.54 2.38
C TYR A 39 -7.65 -10.01 3.54
N ILE A 40 -8.14 -8.97 4.18
CA ILE A 40 -7.47 -8.33 5.30
C ILE A 40 -8.36 -8.41 6.53
N ASP A 41 -7.91 -9.17 7.53
CA ASP A 41 -8.47 -9.08 8.87
C ASP A 41 -8.01 -7.75 9.50
N LYS A 42 -8.89 -6.74 9.50
CA LYS A 42 -8.57 -5.38 9.98
C LYS A 42 -8.06 -5.40 11.42
N GLU A 43 -8.62 -6.22 12.28
CA GLU A 43 -8.23 -6.30 13.70
C GLU A 43 -6.81 -6.85 13.86
N ALA A 44 -6.48 -7.93 13.16
CA ALA A 44 -5.13 -8.49 13.18
C ALA A 44 -4.08 -7.51 12.64
N PHE A 45 -4.41 -6.79 11.54
CA PHE A 45 -3.53 -5.75 11.00
C PHE A 45 -3.31 -4.60 11.98
N VAL A 46 -4.38 -4.06 12.56
CA VAL A 46 -4.29 -2.96 13.52
C VAL A 46 -3.49 -3.39 14.76
N THR A 47 -3.72 -4.60 15.26
CA THR A 47 -2.98 -5.13 16.42
C THR A 47 -1.48 -5.18 16.13
N TRP A 48 -1.10 -5.73 14.98
CA TRP A 48 0.29 -5.79 14.55
C TRP A 48 0.90 -4.40 14.32
N GLN A 49 0.21 -3.52 13.60
CA GLN A 49 0.69 -2.17 13.33
C GLN A 49 0.86 -1.35 14.62
N LYS A 50 -0.03 -1.50 15.59
CA LYS A 50 0.12 -0.87 16.92
C LYS A 50 1.30 -1.41 17.72
N ALA A 51 1.64 -2.69 17.57
CA ALA A 51 2.86 -3.24 18.17
C ALA A 51 4.12 -2.60 17.54
N LEU A 52 4.14 -2.48 16.21
CA LEU A 52 5.22 -1.79 15.49
C LEU A 52 5.31 -0.31 15.87
N TYR A 53 4.18 0.38 16.00
CA TYR A 53 4.14 1.78 16.45
C TYR A 53 4.72 1.94 17.85
N LYS A 54 4.31 1.14 18.82
CA LYS A 54 4.84 1.17 20.19
C LYS A 54 6.36 0.95 20.25
N LYS A 55 6.90 0.13 19.34
CA LYS A 55 8.34 -0.09 19.21
C LYS A 55 9.04 1.04 18.45
N GLY A 56 8.31 1.96 17.81
CA GLY A 56 8.85 3.00 16.95
C GLY A 56 9.30 2.49 15.57
N TRP A 57 8.79 1.36 15.11
CA TRP A 57 9.26 0.64 13.92
C TRP A 57 8.28 0.59 12.75
N ILE A 58 7.13 1.24 12.89
CA ILE A 58 6.08 1.18 11.87
C ILE A 58 6.43 1.94 10.58
N ALA A 59 7.18 3.03 10.70
CA ALA A 59 7.52 3.92 9.59
C ALA A 59 9.04 4.11 9.42
N PRO A 60 9.81 3.03 9.12
CA PRO A 60 11.27 3.08 9.10
C PRO A 60 11.87 4.01 8.05
N ASN A 61 11.08 4.40 7.06
CA ASN A 61 11.50 5.28 5.98
C ASN A 61 11.07 6.75 6.14
N TRP A 62 10.30 7.06 7.19
CA TRP A 62 9.93 8.45 7.45
C TRP A 62 11.12 9.25 7.98
N PRO A 63 11.15 10.58 7.79
CA PRO A 63 12.07 11.45 8.50
C PRO A 63 11.91 11.28 10.02
N VAL A 64 13.02 11.39 10.75
CA VAL A 64 13.02 11.21 12.22
C VAL A 64 12.06 12.19 12.90
N ASP A 65 12.00 13.43 12.43
CA ASP A 65 11.12 14.47 12.96
C ASP A 65 9.63 14.12 12.88
N PHE A 66 9.26 13.17 12.00
CA PHE A 66 7.90 12.66 11.86
C PHE A 66 7.72 11.25 12.44
N GLY A 67 8.67 10.75 13.22
CA GLY A 67 8.58 9.43 13.85
C GLY A 67 9.23 8.29 13.08
N GLY A 68 10.08 8.59 12.11
CA GLY A 68 10.95 7.62 11.45
C GLY A 68 12.09 7.14 12.32
N THR A 69 12.68 6.01 11.95
CA THR A 69 13.67 5.31 12.80
C THR A 69 15.10 5.87 12.71
N GLY A 70 15.44 6.60 11.66
CA GLY A 70 16.81 7.02 11.40
C GLY A 70 17.79 5.87 11.06
N TRP A 71 17.29 4.68 10.81
CA TRP A 71 18.11 3.49 10.53
C TRP A 71 18.98 3.63 9.29
N SER A 72 20.14 2.99 9.34
CA SER A 72 21.01 2.81 8.18
C SER A 72 20.32 1.94 7.10
N ALA A 73 20.87 1.96 5.88
CA ALA A 73 20.38 1.09 4.81
C ALA A 73 20.49 -0.40 5.17
N THR A 74 21.56 -0.79 5.89
CA THR A 74 21.75 -2.17 6.37
C THR A 74 20.68 -2.55 7.37
N GLN A 75 20.39 -1.71 8.35
CA GLN A 75 19.35 -1.99 9.35
C GLN A 75 17.96 -2.10 8.70
N LYS A 76 17.61 -1.21 7.76
CA LYS A 76 16.38 -1.32 6.99
C LYS A 76 16.28 -2.63 6.22
N TYR A 77 17.37 -3.05 5.59
CA TYR A 77 17.44 -4.31 4.88
C TYR A 77 17.28 -5.53 5.81
N ILE A 78 17.94 -5.51 6.99
CA ILE A 78 17.79 -6.55 8.01
C ILE A 78 16.34 -6.64 8.48
N TYR A 79 15.75 -5.49 8.84
CA TYR A 79 14.36 -5.41 9.29
C TYR A 79 13.40 -5.98 8.24
N ASP A 80 13.46 -5.52 7.01
CA ASP A 80 12.59 -6.01 5.92
C ASP A 80 12.79 -7.51 5.68
N THR A 81 14.04 -7.99 5.72
CA THR A 81 14.37 -9.41 5.47
C THR A 81 13.85 -10.30 6.58
N GLU A 82 14.05 -9.95 7.84
CA GLU A 82 13.58 -10.76 8.98
C GLU A 82 12.05 -10.75 9.08
N MET A 83 11.38 -9.59 8.86
CA MET A 83 9.93 -9.51 8.77
C MET A 83 9.36 -10.47 7.71
N MET A 84 9.98 -10.49 6.53
CA MET A 84 9.53 -11.35 5.43
C MET A 84 9.79 -12.83 5.68
N ARG A 85 10.96 -13.18 6.24
CA ARG A 85 11.29 -14.56 6.61
C ARG A 85 10.32 -15.14 7.63
N ALA A 86 9.89 -14.32 8.56
CA ALA A 86 8.91 -14.70 9.57
C ALA A 86 7.45 -14.69 9.06
N GLY A 87 7.21 -14.29 7.81
CA GLY A 87 5.87 -14.18 7.25
C GLY A 87 5.03 -13.07 7.88
N CYS A 88 5.69 -12.02 8.40
CA CYS A 88 4.98 -10.91 9.01
C CYS A 88 4.16 -10.14 7.99
N ILE A 89 2.99 -9.69 8.42
CA ILE A 89 2.14 -8.81 7.63
C ILE A 89 2.86 -7.48 7.43
N ARG A 90 2.87 -7.00 6.20
CA ARG A 90 3.35 -5.63 5.93
C ARG A 90 2.31 -4.61 6.38
N PRO A 91 2.74 -3.50 7.01
CA PRO A 91 1.84 -2.38 7.27
C PRO A 91 1.19 -1.88 5.97
N ILE A 92 -0.05 -1.39 6.10
CA ILE A 92 -0.81 -0.91 4.96
C ILE A 92 -0.15 0.32 4.35
N ALA A 93 0.08 0.27 3.03
CA ALA A 93 0.91 1.24 2.35
C ALA A 93 0.23 2.60 2.14
N PHE A 94 -1.10 2.64 1.98
CA PHE A 94 -1.81 3.86 1.57
C PHE A 94 -1.60 5.04 2.51
N GLY A 95 -1.70 4.82 3.82
CA GLY A 95 -1.37 5.84 4.81
C GLY A 95 0.13 6.09 4.89
N LEU A 96 0.88 5.06 5.27
CA LEU A 96 2.29 5.17 5.66
C LEU A 96 3.25 5.49 4.52
N LYS A 97 3.04 4.92 3.33
CA LYS A 97 3.97 5.05 2.20
C LYS A 97 3.51 6.02 1.12
N MET A 98 2.21 6.27 1.00
CA MET A 98 1.66 7.05 -0.09
C MET A 98 1.23 8.44 0.37
N VAL A 99 0.15 8.57 1.16
CA VAL A 99 -0.39 9.89 1.50
C VAL A 99 0.44 10.62 2.55
N ALA A 100 1.06 9.94 3.51
CA ALA A 100 1.85 10.64 4.54
C ALA A 100 3.05 11.40 3.97
N PRO A 101 3.91 10.84 3.09
CA PRO A 101 4.95 11.63 2.43
C PRO A 101 4.43 12.86 1.70
N VAL A 102 3.26 12.75 1.07
CA VAL A 102 2.59 13.87 0.39
C VAL A 102 2.15 14.95 1.39
N ILE A 103 1.57 14.55 2.53
CA ILE A 103 1.18 15.48 3.58
C ILE A 103 2.42 16.16 4.19
N MET A 104 3.52 15.43 4.37
CA MET A 104 4.78 15.98 4.88
C MET A 104 5.34 17.06 3.96
N GLU A 105 5.28 16.86 2.64
CA GLU A 105 5.87 17.76 1.64
C GLU A 105 4.94 18.94 1.33
N PHE A 106 3.66 18.68 1.03
CA PHE A 106 2.73 19.67 0.48
C PHE A 106 1.65 20.12 1.46
N GLY A 107 1.50 19.43 2.60
CA GLY A 107 0.48 19.76 3.59
C GLY A 107 0.83 20.98 4.45
N THR A 108 -0.19 21.68 4.93
CA THR A 108 -0.02 22.71 5.94
C THR A 108 0.36 22.11 7.30
N GLU A 109 0.86 22.92 8.22
CA GLU A 109 1.20 22.47 9.57
C GLU A 109 -0.02 21.90 10.32
N GLU A 110 -1.21 22.46 10.09
CA GLU A 110 -2.47 21.96 10.63
C GLU A 110 -2.81 20.57 10.07
N GLN A 111 -2.62 20.38 8.75
CA GLN A 111 -2.83 19.06 8.12
C GLN A 111 -1.84 18.01 8.61
N LYS A 112 -0.57 18.39 8.75
CA LYS A 112 0.46 17.49 9.32
C LYS A 112 0.10 17.06 10.74
N LYS A 113 -0.28 18.02 11.59
CA LYS A 113 -0.69 17.74 12.97
C LYS A 113 -1.96 16.90 13.06
N LYS A 114 -2.87 17.06 12.11
CA LYS A 114 -4.16 16.35 12.09
C LYS A 114 -4.01 14.90 11.63
N PHE A 115 -3.26 14.66 10.55
CA PHE A 115 -3.29 13.38 9.86
C PHE A 115 -2.12 12.45 10.19
N LEU A 116 -0.90 12.98 10.36
CA LEU A 116 0.29 12.13 10.50
C LEU A 116 0.29 11.27 11.77
N PRO A 117 -0.14 11.76 12.95
CA PRO A 117 -0.22 10.92 14.15
C PRO A 117 -1.16 9.72 13.97
N ASP A 118 -2.37 9.95 13.47
CA ASP A 118 -3.36 8.88 13.28
C ASP A 118 -2.94 7.85 12.24
N ILE A 119 -2.20 8.26 11.20
CA ILE A 119 -1.59 7.33 10.23
C ILE A 119 -0.52 6.48 10.92
N LEU A 120 0.34 7.11 11.70
CA LEU A 120 1.45 6.44 12.38
C LEU A 120 0.95 5.45 13.44
N GLU A 121 -0.10 5.82 14.19
CA GLU A 121 -0.74 4.97 15.20
C GLU A 121 -1.68 3.91 14.63
N SER A 122 -1.92 3.90 13.31
CA SER A 122 -2.92 3.02 12.66
C SER A 122 -4.35 3.22 13.18
N ASN A 123 -4.69 4.43 13.58
CA ASN A 123 -6.05 4.79 13.98
C ASN A 123 -6.97 5.01 12.78
N VAL A 124 -6.40 5.43 11.65
CA VAL A 124 -7.13 5.69 10.39
C VAL A 124 -6.51 4.92 9.23
N TRP A 125 -7.36 4.40 8.37
CA TRP A 125 -6.98 3.72 7.15
C TRP A 125 -7.32 4.56 5.93
N TRP A 126 -6.47 4.45 4.90
CA TRP A 126 -6.56 5.23 3.69
C TRP A 126 -6.75 4.36 2.47
N CYS A 127 -7.44 4.87 1.45
CA CYS A 127 -7.46 4.31 0.11
C CYS A 127 -7.13 5.36 -0.94
N GLN A 128 -6.85 4.92 -2.16
CA GLN A 128 -6.40 5.76 -3.27
C GLN A 128 -7.49 5.91 -4.33
N GLY A 129 -7.87 7.14 -4.63
CA GLY A 129 -8.84 7.48 -5.67
C GLY A 129 -8.17 8.12 -6.89
N TYR A 130 -7.44 7.34 -7.70
CA TYR A 130 -6.77 7.84 -8.90
C TYR A 130 -7.51 7.44 -10.17
N SER A 131 -7.48 6.16 -10.52
CA SER A 131 -8.05 5.65 -11.77
C SER A 131 -9.57 5.81 -11.85
N GLU A 132 -10.08 6.05 -13.06
CA GLU A 132 -11.50 6.07 -13.38
C GLU A 132 -11.80 5.04 -14.46
N PRO A 133 -13.07 4.64 -14.68
CA PRO A 133 -13.39 3.69 -15.73
C PRO A 133 -12.85 4.09 -17.13
N GLY A 134 -12.77 5.39 -17.40
CA GLY A 134 -12.20 5.95 -18.64
C GLY A 134 -10.75 6.44 -18.56
N SER A 135 -10.11 6.41 -17.38
CA SER A 135 -8.81 7.06 -17.12
C SER A 135 -7.93 6.20 -16.22
N GLY A 136 -7.20 5.26 -16.81
CA GLY A 136 -6.19 4.46 -16.13
C GLY A 136 -4.78 4.89 -16.52
N SER A 137 -4.24 4.33 -17.62
CA SER A 137 -2.90 4.69 -18.12
C SER A 137 -2.80 6.18 -18.52
N ASP A 138 -3.85 6.75 -19.09
CA ASP A 138 -3.99 8.20 -19.29
C ASP A 138 -4.70 8.84 -18.10
N LEU A 139 -4.04 8.81 -16.94
CA LEU A 139 -4.59 9.37 -15.70
C LEU A 139 -4.92 10.87 -15.80
N ALA A 140 -4.18 11.61 -16.64
CA ALA A 140 -4.43 13.03 -16.84
C ALA A 140 -5.80 13.33 -17.49
N SER A 141 -6.46 12.32 -18.06
CA SER A 141 -7.82 12.45 -18.63
C SER A 141 -8.95 12.28 -17.62
N LEU A 142 -8.64 12.18 -16.31
CA LEU A 142 -9.63 12.02 -15.25
C LEU A 142 -10.72 13.10 -15.30
N GLN A 143 -11.96 12.70 -14.96
CA GLN A 143 -13.16 13.53 -15.10
C GLN A 143 -13.94 13.73 -13.80
N THR A 144 -13.60 13.00 -12.71
CA THR A 144 -14.20 13.28 -11.39
C THR A 144 -13.97 14.74 -11.06
N ARG A 145 -15.04 15.54 -11.11
CA ARG A 145 -14.97 17.00 -10.99
C ARG A 145 -15.17 17.43 -9.54
N ALA A 146 -14.55 18.54 -9.19
CA ALA A 146 -14.75 19.24 -7.93
C ALA A 146 -15.01 20.71 -8.21
N LEU A 147 -16.24 21.15 -8.03
CA LEU A 147 -16.65 22.54 -8.26
C LEU A 147 -16.60 23.30 -6.95
N ALA A 148 -15.97 24.48 -6.96
CA ALA A 148 -15.91 25.34 -5.78
C ALA A 148 -17.32 25.88 -5.41
N ASP A 149 -17.68 25.76 -4.14
CA ASP A 149 -18.91 26.29 -3.54
C ASP A 149 -18.59 26.86 -2.15
N GLY A 150 -18.41 28.17 -2.08
CA GLY A 150 -17.94 28.83 -0.86
C GLY A 150 -16.59 28.30 -0.40
N ASP A 151 -16.53 27.81 0.84
CA ASP A 151 -15.33 27.25 1.45
C ASP A 151 -15.16 25.73 1.18
N ASP A 152 -16.02 25.15 0.33
CA ASP A 152 -16.03 23.75 0.00
C ASP A 152 -15.83 23.52 -1.52
N TYR A 153 -15.62 22.25 -1.86
CA TYR A 153 -15.82 21.68 -3.19
C TYR A 153 -17.03 20.75 -3.17
N ILE A 154 -17.77 20.71 -4.29
CA ILE A 154 -18.80 19.70 -4.56
C ILE A 154 -18.19 18.70 -5.54
N VAL A 155 -18.00 17.46 -5.08
CA VAL A 155 -17.33 16.42 -5.85
C VAL A 155 -18.35 15.47 -6.46
N ASN A 156 -18.21 15.24 -7.78
CA ASN A 156 -19.04 14.31 -8.57
C ASN A 156 -18.18 13.49 -9.52
N GLY A 157 -18.44 12.18 -9.58
CA GLY A 157 -17.73 11.25 -10.45
C GLY A 157 -17.58 9.86 -9.86
N SER A 158 -16.59 9.12 -10.33
CA SER A 158 -16.30 7.81 -9.76
C SER A 158 -14.83 7.43 -9.90
N LYS A 159 -14.34 6.61 -8.98
CA LYS A 159 -13.01 6.00 -9.01
C LYS A 159 -13.14 4.48 -9.06
N ILE A 160 -12.20 3.83 -9.75
CA ILE A 160 -12.19 2.38 -9.92
C ILE A 160 -10.87 1.79 -9.46
N TRP A 161 -10.86 0.49 -9.19
CA TRP A 161 -9.70 -0.25 -8.68
C TRP A 161 -9.23 0.27 -7.31
N THR A 162 -10.15 0.82 -6.53
CA THR A 162 -9.84 1.38 -5.22
C THR A 162 -9.72 0.26 -4.19
N THR A 163 -8.47 -0.16 -3.96
CA THR A 163 -8.17 -1.22 -3.00
C THR A 163 -8.57 -0.79 -1.59
N MET A 164 -9.31 -1.66 -0.89
CA MET A 164 -9.73 -1.51 0.50
C MET A 164 -10.65 -0.32 0.80
N ALA A 165 -11.32 0.26 -0.19
CA ALA A 165 -12.24 1.40 0.02
C ALA A 165 -13.33 1.09 1.06
N GLN A 166 -13.83 -0.15 1.11
CA GLN A 166 -14.85 -0.60 2.07
C GLN A 166 -14.37 -0.61 3.54
N ARG A 167 -13.07 -0.47 3.78
CA ARG A 167 -12.44 -0.51 5.10
C ARG A 167 -11.71 0.77 5.46
N ALA A 168 -11.55 1.67 4.48
CA ALA A 168 -10.84 2.93 4.63
C ALA A 168 -11.71 3.98 5.33
N ASP A 169 -11.07 4.78 6.17
CA ASP A 169 -11.68 5.93 6.84
C ASP A 169 -11.54 7.19 5.98
N TRP A 170 -10.50 7.26 5.14
CA TRP A 170 -10.18 8.38 4.27
C TRP A 170 -9.77 7.92 2.88
N ILE A 171 -10.08 8.73 1.87
CA ILE A 171 -9.56 8.59 0.50
C ILE A 171 -8.74 9.81 0.12
N PHE A 172 -7.55 9.61 -0.43
CA PHE A 172 -6.83 10.65 -1.16
C PHE A 172 -7.14 10.54 -2.65
N CYS A 173 -7.62 11.62 -3.22
CA CYS A 173 -8.27 11.58 -4.52
C CYS A 173 -7.75 12.67 -5.46
N LEU A 174 -7.54 12.34 -6.72
CA LEU A 174 -7.32 13.31 -7.79
C LEU A 174 -8.66 13.70 -8.39
N VAL A 175 -8.93 15.00 -8.45
CA VAL A 175 -10.18 15.55 -8.97
C VAL A 175 -9.90 16.64 -10.00
N ARG A 176 -10.86 16.90 -10.88
CA ARG A 176 -10.80 17.96 -11.89
C ARG A 176 -11.44 19.24 -11.34
N THR A 177 -10.64 20.27 -11.11
CA THR A 177 -11.08 21.59 -10.63
C THR A 177 -11.13 22.63 -11.76
N SER A 178 -10.36 22.44 -12.84
CA SER A 178 -10.43 23.25 -14.06
C SER A 178 -10.21 22.40 -15.31
N THR A 179 -10.75 22.85 -16.43
CA THR A 179 -10.54 22.30 -17.77
C THR A 179 -9.68 23.20 -18.66
N ASP A 180 -9.16 24.30 -18.10
CA ASP A 180 -8.32 25.24 -18.81
C ASP A 180 -6.90 24.67 -18.97
N GLY A 181 -6.28 24.93 -20.10
CA GLY A 181 -4.89 24.53 -20.36
C GLY A 181 -4.71 23.07 -20.74
N LYS A 182 -3.60 22.48 -20.30
CA LYS A 182 -3.27 21.06 -20.57
C LYS A 182 -4.03 20.14 -19.64
N ARG A 183 -4.21 18.86 -20.04
CA ARG A 183 -4.92 17.86 -19.22
C ARG A 183 -4.35 17.67 -17.80
N GLN A 184 -3.04 17.87 -17.64
CA GLN A 184 -2.36 17.79 -16.35
C GLN A 184 -2.65 19.02 -15.46
N GLU A 185 -2.94 20.16 -16.06
CA GLU A 185 -3.36 21.37 -15.38
C GLU A 185 -4.83 21.23 -14.99
N GLY A 186 -5.25 21.88 -13.90
CA GLY A 186 -6.63 21.77 -13.42
C GLY A 186 -6.96 20.47 -12.68
N ILE A 187 -5.95 19.69 -12.27
CA ILE A 187 -6.10 18.57 -11.34
C ILE A 187 -5.75 19.05 -9.94
N THR A 188 -6.54 18.65 -8.96
CA THR A 188 -6.34 19.00 -7.54
C THR A 188 -6.32 17.73 -6.69
N PHE A 189 -5.50 17.70 -5.65
CA PHE A 189 -5.39 16.60 -4.71
C PHE A 189 -6.22 16.87 -3.47
N LEU A 190 -7.25 16.05 -3.20
CA LEU A 190 -8.17 16.20 -2.07
C LEU A 190 -8.12 15.01 -1.13
N LEU A 191 -8.26 15.28 0.17
CA LEU A 191 -8.50 14.30 1.20
C LEU A 191 -9.99 14.32 1.58
N MET A 192 -10.66 13.17 1.51
CA MET A 192 -12.09 13.07 1.81
C MET A 192 -12.35 11.95 2.82
N PRO A 193 -13.17 12.20 3.87
CA PRO A 193 -13.67 11.14 4.73
C PRO A 193 -14.56 10.18 3.92
N MET A 194 -14.40 8.88 4.11
CA MET A 194 -15.18 7.87 3.37
C MET A 194 -16.62 7.73 3.87
N ASP A 195 -16.94 8.26 5.04
CA ASP A 195 -18.27 8.35 5.62
C ASP A 195 -19.05 9.63 5.19
N SER A 196 -18.47 10.43 4.29
CA SER A 196 -19.14 11.64 3.78
C SER A 196 -20.44 11.27 3.04
N PRO A 197 -21.54 12.02 3.26
CA PRO A 197 -22.76 11.85 2.49
C PRO A 197 -22.47 11.95 0.98
N GLY A 198 -23.07 11.05 0.20
CA GLY A 198 -22.88 10.96 -1.26
C GLY A 198 -21.71 10.06 -1.70
N ILE A 199 -20.95 9.45 -0.78
CA ILE A 199 -19.98 8.42 -1.14
C ILE A 199 -20.64 7.03 -1.08
N THR A 200 -20.53 6.28 -2.18
CA THR A 200 -20.95 4.88 -2.26
C THR A 200 -19.79 4.01 -2.71
N VAL A 201 -19.60 2.87 -2.02
CA VAL A 201 -18.54 1.91 -2.33
C VAL A 201 -19.17 0.63 -2.84
N GLU A 202 -18.82 0.23 -4.06
CA GLU A 202 -19.32 -0.99 -4.68
C GLU A 202 -18.19 -2.00 -4.93
N PRO A 203 -18.40 -3.28 -4.59
CA PRO A 203 -17.37 -4.30 -4.77
C PRO A 203 -17.15 -4.61 -6.26
N ILE A 204 -15.89 -4.84 -6.63
CA ILE A 204 -15.55 -5.42 -7.94
C ILE A 204 -15.20 -6.88 -7.71
N VAL A 205 -16.00 -7.79 -8.28
CA VAL A 205 -15.73 -9.22 -8.22
C VAL A 205 -14.61 -9.57 -9.20
N MET A 206 -13.48 -10.04 -8.67
CA MET A 206 -12.31 -10.43 -9.44
C MET A 206 -12.33 -11.93 -9.78
N MET A 207 -11.27 -12.43 -10.42
CA MET A 207 -11.16 -13.85 -10.81
C MET A 207 -11.21 -14.81 -9.63
N ASP A 208 -10.80 -14.38 -8.45
CA ASP A 208 -10.86 -15.16 -7.21
C ASP A 208 -12.28 -15.32 -6.65
N GLN A 209 -13.26 -14.62 -7.23
CA GLN A 209 -14.68 -14.65 -6.85
C GLN A 209 -14.94 -14.22 -5.40
N THR A 210 -13.99 -13.49 -4.76
CA THR A 210 -14.19 -12.96 -3.41
C THR A 210 -15.34 -11.97 -3.40
N GLN A 211 -16.31 -12.19 -2.50
CA GLN A 211 -17.52 -11.41 -2.36
C GLN A 211 -17.39 -10.36 -1.24
N ALA A 212 -18.31 -9.39 -1.23
CA ALA A 212 -18.41 -8.43 -0.13
C ALA A 212 -18.66 -9.17 1.22
N PRO A 213 -18.09 -8.70 2.33
CA PRO A 213 -17.25 -7.50 2.48
C PRO A 213 -15.73 -7.72 2.30
N ASP A 214 -15.33 -8.88 1.78
CA ASP A 214 -13.94 -9.34 1.78
C ASP A 214 -13.22 -9.11 0.45
N GLN A 215 -13.88 -8.44 -0.51
CA GLN A 215 -13.26 -8.06 -1.78
C GLN A 215 -12.05 -7.14 -1.59
N GLU A 216 -11.07 -7.27 -2.49
CA GLU A 216 -9.87 -6.44 -2.46
C GLU A 216 -10.13 -5.04 -3.05
N VAL A 217 -10.79 -4.99 -4.20
CA VAL A 217 -10.95 -3.75 -4.97
C VAL A 217 -12.40 -3.35 -5.13
N ASN A 218 -12.60 -2.04 -5.29
CA ASN A 218 -13.92 -1.43 -5.33
C ASN A 218 -13.99 -0.36 -6.42
N GLN A 219 -15.22 -0.03 -6.81
CA GLN A 219 -15.57 1.23 -7.43
C GLN A 219 -16.15 2.15 -6.35
N VAL A 220 -15.73 3.41 -6.36
CA VAL A 220 -16.20 4.45 -5.42
C VAL A 220 -16.92 5.52 -6.22
N PHE A 221 -18.15 5.81 -5.86
CA PHE A 221 -18.98 6.83 -6.49
C PHE A 221 -19.08 8.06 -5.58
N PHE A 222 -19.07 9.22 -6.20
CA PHE A 222 -19.24 10.51 -5.54
C PHE A 222 -20.45 11.24 -6.16
N GLU A 223 -21.43 11.56 -5.34
CA GLU A 223 -22.67 12.22 -5.73
C GLU A 223 -22.88 13.41 -4.81
N ASP A 224 -22.59 14.60 -5.31
CA ASP A 224 -22.65 15.88 -4.59
C ASP A 224 -21.89 15.87 -3.24
N VAL A 225 -20.75 15.20 -3.19
CA VAL A 225 -19.96 15.10 -1.96
C VAL A 225 -19.32 16.44 -1.63
N ARG A 226 -19.67 16.98 -0.45
CA ARG A 226 -19.14 18.24 0.04
C ARG A 226 -17.82 18.02 0.76
N VAL A 227 -16.76 18.68 0.29
CA VAL A 227 -15.40 18.55 0.80
C VAL A 227 -14.82 19.92 1.13
N PRO A 228 -14.42 20.19 2.38
CA PRO A 228 -13.81 21.46 2.74
C PRO A 228 -12.52 21.73 1.94
N LYS A 229 -12.34 22.97 1.48
CA LYS A 229 -11.09 23.41 0.82
C LYS A 229 -9.86 23.21 1.70
N ALA A 230 -10.02 23.21 3.01
CA ALA A 230 -8.99 22.91 3.98
C ALA A 230 -8.45 21.45 3.88
N ASN A 231 -9.16 20.56 3.19
CA ASN A 231 -8.71 19.19 2.91
C ASN A 231 -7.93 19.06 1.59
N ARG A 232 -7.67 20.15 0.88
CA ARG A 232 -6.80 20.17 -0.29
C ARG A 232 -5.34 20.10 0.13
N ILE A 233 -4.58 19.25 -0.53
CA ILE A 233 -3.12 19.17 -0.36
C ILE A 233 -2.43 19.86 -1.53
N GLY A 234 -1.53 20.77 -1.23
CA GLY A 234 -0.89 21.63 -2.21
C GLY A 234 -1.83 22.69 -2.80
N ASP A 235 -1.44 23.25 -3.94
CA ASP A 235 -2.20 24.29 -4.61
C ASP A 235 -3.34 23.72 -5.47
N GLU A 236 -4.41 24.53 -5.61
CA GLU A 236 -5.50 24.21 -6.54
C GLU A 236 -4.95 24.17 -7.96
N ASN A 237 -5.36 23.16 -8.74
CA ASN A 237 -4.92 22.90 -10.11
C ASN A 237 -3.46 22.40 -10.26
N ASP A 238 -2.73 22.17 -9.16
CA ASP A 238 -1.37 21.57 -9.20
C ASP A 238 -1.29 20.14 -8.61
N GLY A 239 -2.42 19.47 -8.50
CA GLY A 239 -2.49 18.10 -7.99
C GLY A 239 -1.71 17.08 -8.83
N TRP A 240 -1.37 17.39 -10.08
CA TRP A 240 -0.52 16.55 -10.91
C TRP A 240 0.92 16.47 -10.38
N THR A 241 1.46 17.55 -9.87
CA THR A 241 2.78 17.58 -9.21
C THR A 241 2.76 16.72 -7.94
N VAL A 242 1.71 16.87 -7.15
CA VAL A 242 1.50 16.06 -5.93
C VAL A 242 1.37 14.57 -6.28
N ALA A 243 0.61 14.24 -7.33
CA ALA A 243 0.45 12.85 -7.79
C ALA A 243 1.77 12.22 -8.25
N LYS A 244 2.60 12.95 -9.00
CA LYS A 244 3.92 12.46 -9.42
C LYS A 244 4.83 12.16 -8.23
N TYR A 245 4.85 13.04 -7.25
CA TYR A 245 5.60 12.84 -6.01
C TYR A 245 5.15 11.58 -5.26
N LEU A 246 3.84 11.38 -5.11
CA LEU A 246 3.31 10.15 -4.50
C LEU A 246 3.77 8.88 -5.23
N LEU A 247 3.74 8.88 -6.57
CA LEU A 247 4.12 7.72 -7.37
C LEU A 247 5.59 7.30 -7.21
N GLU A 248 6.47 8.19 -6.78
CA GLU A 248 7.87 7.85 -6.46
C GLU A 248 7.92 6.87 -5.27
N PHE A 249 7.09 7.07 -4.26
CA PHE A 249 6.98 6.18 -3.09
C PHE A 249 6.25 4.87 -3.40
N GLU A 250 5.28 4.89 -4.30
CA GLU A 250 4.55 3.69 -4.73
C GLU A 250 5.49 2.71 -5.45
N ARG A 251 6.34 3.20 -6.35
CA ARG A 251 7.20 2.39 -7.20
C ARG A 251 8.40 1.77 -6.49
N GLY A 252 8.79 2.26 -5.35
CA GLY A 252 9.96 1.82 -4.57
C GLY A 252 9.73 0.54 -3.76
N ASN A 253 9.00 -0.44 -4.25
CA ASN A 253 8.67 -1.64 -3.50
C ASN A 253 9.73 -2.74 -3.62
N ALA A 254 10.23 -3.19 -2.47
CA ALA A 254 11.09 -4.36 -2.37
C ALA A 254 10.27 -5.66 -2.51
N TYR A 255 10.04 -6.10 -3.75
CA TYR A 255 9.37 -7.39 -4.02
C TYR A 255 10.26 -8.60 -3.70
N ALA A 256 11.58 -8.40 -3.67
CA ALA A 256 12.56 -9.49 -3.53
C ALA A 256 12.30 -10.40 -2.32
N GLY A 257 11.93 -9.85 -1.18
CA GLY A 257 11.67 -10.66 -0.01
C GLY A 257 10.40 -11.48 -0.07
N GLY A 258 9.33 -10.96 -0.66
CA GLY A 258 8.11 -11.74 -0.91
C GLY A 258 8.38 -12.92 -1.83
N LEU A 259 9.19 -12.70 -2.88
CA LEU A 259 9.63 -13.78 -3.77
C LEU A 259 10.52 -14.80 -3.06
N GLN A 260 11.44 -14.37 -2.20
CA GLN A 260 12.27 -15.27 -1.39
C GLN A 260 11.41 -16.11 -0.44
N GLY A 261 10.40 -15.52 0.21
CA GLY A 261 9.44 -16.23 1.05
C GLY A 261 8.64 -17.27 0.27
N ALA A 262 8.14 -16.91 -0.92
CA ALA A 262 7.44 -17.82 -1.81
C ALA A 262 8.33 -19.00 -2.24
N VAL A 263 9.58 -18.74 -2.63
CA VAL A 263 10.55 -19.79 -2.97
C VAL A 263 10.84 -20.69 -1.77
N ALA A 264 11.02 -20.13 -0.57
CA ALA A 264 11.23 -20.91 0.64
C ALA A 264 10.02 -21.81 0.93
N ARG A 265 8.80 -21.31 0.76
CA ARG A 265 7.56 -22.08 0.94
C ARG A 265 7.43 -23.21 -0.09
N VAL A 266 7.73 -22.94 -1.36
CA VAL A 266 7.74 -23.97 -2.41
C VAL A 266 8.77 -25.07 -2.08
N LYS A 267 9.97 -24.71 -1.64
CA LYS A 267 11.00 -25.67 -1.21
C LYS A 267 10.51 -26.55 -0.06
N GLU A 268 9.81 -25.97 0.91
CA GLU A 268 9.28 -26.71 2.05
C GLU A 268 8.18 -27.68 1.62
N ILE A 269 7.22 -27.25 0.83
CA ILE A 269 6.17 -28.12 0.27
C ILE A 269 6.79 -29.26 -0.54
N THR A 270 7.78 -28.94 -1.37
CA THR A 270 8.46 -29.96 -2.19
C THR A 270 9.16 -31.04 -1.36
N LYS A 271 9.77 -30.64 -0.22
CA LYS A 271 10.35 -31.59 0.73
C LYS A 271 9.29 -32.48 1.37
N GLN A 272 8.16 -31.89 1.81
CA GLN A 272 7.05 -32.61 2.43
C GLN A 272 6.44 -33.64 1.45
N GLU A 273 6.20 -33.21 0.22
CA GLU A 273 5.65 -34.07 -0.84
C GLU A 273 6.67 -35.00 -1.48
N ARG A 274 7.92 -35.01 -1.00
CA ARG A 274 9.03 -35.77 -1.59
C ARG A 274 9.20 -35.54 -3.09
N ALA A 275 8.80 -34.38 -3.59
CA ALA A 275 8.91 -34.02 -4.99
C ALA A 275 10.33 -33.53 -5.32
N CYS A 276 10.83 -33.87 -6.50
CA CYS A 276 12.12 -33.38 -6.99
C CYS A 276 11.94 -32.08 -7.74
N LEU A 277 12.52 -30.97 -7.24
CA LEU A 277 12.42 -29.65 -7.86
C LEU A 277 12.93 -29.63 -9.33
N LEU A 278 13.90 -30.50 -9.68
CA LEU A 278 14.40 -30.61 -11.05
C LEU A 278 13.34 -31.13 -12.03
N TYR A 279 12.42 -31.97 -11.56
CA TYR A 279 11.38 -32.54 -12.41
C TYR A 279 10.06 -31.78 -12.34
N THR A 280 9.82 -31.05 -11.24
CA THR A 280 8.54 -30.33 -11.01
C THR A 280 8.58 -28.86 -11.43
N SER A 281 9.78 -28.31 -11.66
CA SER A 281 9.96 -26.93 -12.13
C SER A 281 11.01 -26.87 -13.23
N PRO A 282 10.71 -27.39 -14.42
CA PRO A 282 11.66 -27.34 -15.53
C PRO A 282 11.93 -25.89 -15.91
N SER A 283 13.22 -25.53 -15.94
CA SER A 283 13.65 -24.23 -16.45
C SER A 283 13.47 -24.19 -17.97
N PRO A 284 13.20 -23.03 -18.58
CA PRO A 284 13.28 -22.89 -20.05
C PRO A 284 14.63 -23.36 -20.63
N ARG A 285 15.70 -23.34 -19.85
CA ARG A 285 17.00 -23.91 -20.23
C ARG A 285 16.97 -25.43 -20.25
N ASP A 286 16.18 -26.06 -19.39
CA ASP A 286 16.05 -27.54 -19.37
C ASP A 286 15.25 -28.04 -20.58
N LEU A 287 14.29 -27.25 -21.03
CA LEU A 287 13.52 -27.50 -22.25
C LEU A 287 14.37 -27.39 -23.52
N SER A 288 15.43 -26.57 -23.51
CA SER A 288 16.36 -26.45 -24.65
C SER A 288 17.33 -27.63 -24.76
N THR A 289 17.50 -28.42 -23.71
CA THR A 289 18.33 -29.60 -23.67
C THR A 289 17.56 -30.91 -23.90
N SER A 290 16.22 -30.85 -23.84
CA SER A 290 15.41 -32.01 -24.25
C SER A 290 15.46 -32.09 -25.79
N ARG A 291 16.31 -32.96 -26.29
CA ARG A 291 16.29 -33.36 -27.70
C ARG A 291 14.89 -33.85 -28.02
N MET A 292 14.19 -33.14 -28.89
CA MET A 292 13.03 -33.70 -29.57
C MET A 292 13.51 -35.01 -30.22
N PRO A 293 12.81 -36.15 -30.08
CA PRO A 293 13.13 -37.33 -30.86
C PRO A 293 13.08 -36.91 -32.32
N SER A 294 14.16 -37.09 -33.03
CA SER A 294 14.15 -36.96 -34.49
C SER A 294 13.12 -37.96 -34.98
N SER A 295 12.03 -37.49 -35.50
CA SER A 295 11.12 -38.32 -36.29
C SER A 295 11.91 -38.91 -37.44
N ALA A 296 12.18 -40.20 -37.37
CA ALA A 296 12.55 -40.98 -38.52
C ALA A 296 11.34 -41.20 -39.41
#